data_7d32fe113fe1199da907c7cbd6b8f1f0
#
_entry.id   7d32fe113fe1199da907c7cbd6b8f1f0
#
_cell.length_a   1.000
_cell.length_b   1.000
_cell.length_c   1.000
_cell.angle_alpha   90.00
_cell.angle_beta   90.00
_cell.angle_gamma   90.00
#
_symmetry.space_group_name_H-M   'P 1'
#
loop_
_entity.id
_entity.type
_entity.pdbx_description
1 polymer ?
#
loop_
_entity_poly.entity_id
_entity_poly.type
_entity_poly.pdbx_seq_one_letter_code
_entity_poly.pdbx_strand_id
1 'polypeptide(L)'
;MKPFNFNEGSREQTRREAVARARFHRWQVPGRSKVVHPAHGAIVVPHASNLAAILNAAEVWRCDWATILDAEVWAADPAEPVAKMPIHI
;
A
#
# COMPACT_ATOMS: atom_id res chain seq x y z
N MET A 1 -10.08 -36.16 -18.76
CA MET A 1 -9.21 -35.38 -17.91
C MET A 1 -10.00 -34.91 -16.69
N LYS A 2 -9.42 -35.03 -15.57
CA LYS A 2 -10.03 -34.52 -14.37
C LYS A 2 -10.19 -33.01 -14.47
N PRO A 3 -11.36 -32.45 -14.25
CA PRO A 3 -11.50 -31.03 -14.25
C PRO A 3 -10.59 -30.42 -13.18
N PHE A 4 -10.10 -29.26 -13.47
CA PHE A 4 -9.21 -28.58 -12.56
C PHE A 4 -9.92 -28.38 -11.22
N ASN A 5 -9.39 -29.02 -10.23
CA ASN A 5 -10.03 -29.03 -8.93
C ASN A 5 -9.48 -27.92 -8.05
N PHE A 6 -10.12 -26.79 -8.10
CA PHE A 6 -9.78 -25.70 -7.20
C PHE A 6 -10.40 -26.00 -5.86
N ASN A 7 -9.64 -26.53 -4.94
CA ASN A 7 -10.09 -26.59 -3.58
C ASN A 7 -10.01 -25.17 -2.96
N GLU A 8 -10.67 -24.99 -1.83
CA GLU A 8 -10.70 -23.69 -1.17
C GLU A 8 -9.30 -23.20 -0.79
N GLY A 9 -8.42 -24.08 -0.39
CA GLY A 9 -7.05 -23.72 -0.06
C GLY A 9 -6.28 -23.14 -1.24
N SER A 10 -6.46 -23.71 -2.44
CA SER A 10 -5.83 -23.17 -3.63
C SER A 10 -6.34 -21.79 -4.01
N ARG A 11 -7.64 -21.56 -3.86
CA ARG A 11 -8.23 -20.25 -4.12
C ARG A 11 -7.70 -19.20 -3.17
N GLU A 12 -7.60 -19.52 -1.89
CA GLU A 12 -7.06 -18.60 -0.90
C GLU A 12 -5.60 -18.29 -1.15
N GLN A 13 -4.82 -19.29 -1.50
CA GLN A 13 -3.41 -19.09 -1.83
C GLN A 13 -3.24 -18.18 -3.03
N THR A 14 -4.01 -18.41 -4.10
CA THR A 14 -4.00 -17.56 -5.28
C THR A 14 -4.39 -16.11 -4.94
N ARG A 15 -5.39 -15.95 -4.09
CA ARG A 15 -5.83 -14.63 -3.63
C ARG A 15 -4.74 -13.94 -2.83
N ARG A 16 -4.08 -14.64 -1.92
CA ARG A 16 -2.97 -14.09 -1.13
C ARG A 16 -1.81 -13.66 -2.02
N GLU A 17 -1.48 -14.47 -3.02
CA GLU A 17 -0.44 -14.13 -3.97
C GLU A 17 -0.79 -12.90 -4.78
N ALA A 18 -2.04 -12.76 -5.22
CA ALA A 18 -2.50 -11.59 -5.95
C ALA A 18 -2.44 -10.33 -5.09
N VAL A 19 -2.84 -10.42 -3.83
CA VAL A 19 -2.77 -9.31 -2.87
C VAL A 19 -1.32 -8.92 -2.62
N ALA A 20 -0.45 -9.89 -2.44
CA ALA A 20 0.98 -9.64 -2.22
C ALA A 20 1.63 -8.96 -3.43
N ARG A 21 1.29 -9.39 -4.65
CA ARG A 21 1.80 -8.76 -5.88
C ARG A 21 1.28 -7.33 -6.02
N ALA A 22 0.00 -7.10 -5.73
CA ALA A 22 -0.59 -5.77 -5.80
C ALA A 22 0.07 -4.83 -4.79
N ARG A 23 0.32 -5.31 -3.58
CA ARG A 23 1.03 -4.57 -2.54
C ARG A 23 2.45 -4.23 -2.99
N PHE A 24 3.19 -5.21 -3.47
CA PHE A 24 4.55 -5.01 -3.95
C PHE A 24 4.59 -3.97 -5.07
N HIS A 25 3.68 -4.09 -6.05
CA HIS A 25 3.59 -3.13 -7.14
C HIS A 25 3.30 -1.72 -6.64
N ARG A 26 2.40 -1.58 -5.67
CA ARG A 26 2.06 -0.29 -5.08
C ARG A 26 3.26 0.43 -4.48
N TRP A 27 4.25 -0.32 -4.00
CA TRP A 27 5.47 0.22 -3.42
C TRP A 27 6.60 0.43 -4.43
N GLN A 28 6.46 -0.07 -5.67
CA GLN A 28 7.52 0.00 -6.67
C GLN A 28 7.32 1.10 -7.71
N VAL A 29 6.23 1.83 -7.65
CA VAL A 29 5.95 2.90 -8.62
C VAL A 29 6.89 4.09 -8.39
N PRO A 30 7.27 4.81 -9.46
CA PRO A 30 8.21 5.94 -9.33
C PRO A 30 7.60 7.22 -8.78
N GLY A 31 6.28 7.38 -8.89
CA GLY A 31 5.58 8.56 -8.36
C GLY A 31 5.67 8.64 -6.84
N ARG A 32 5.66 9.84 -6.30
CA ARG A 32 5.78 10.09 -4.87
C ARG A 32 4.79 11.13 -4.42
N SER A 33 4.25 10.96 -3.23
CA SER A 33 3.38 11.95 -2.60
C SER A 33 3.62 12.02 -1.11
N LYS A 34 3.31 13.17 -0.55
CA LYS A 34 3.34 13.38 0.90
C LYS A 34 1.93 13.20 1.42
N VAL A 35 1.76 12.24 2.31
CA VAL A 35 0.48 11.97 2.97
C VAL A 35 0.52 12.61 4.35
N VAL A 36 -0.47 13.44 4.66
CA VAL A 36 -0.53 14.19 5.92
C VAL A 36 -1.83 13.83 6.63
N HIS A 37 -1.71 13.44 7.89
CA HIS A 37 -2.86 13.17 8.75
C HIS A 37 -2.60 13.69 10.16
N PRO A 38 -3.57 14.35 10.80
CA PRO A 38 -3.35 14.96 12.11
C PRO A 38 -3.00 13.95 13.21
N ALA A 39 -3.46 12.71 13.09
CA ALA A 39 -3.17 11.67 14.08
C ALA A 39 -1.77 11.06 13.94
N HIS A 40 -1.13 11.15 12.76
CA HIS A 40 0.11 10.44 12.47
C HIS A 40 1.24 11.34 11.97
N GLY A 41 0.93 12.55 11.52
CA GLY A 41 1.92 13.46 10.96
C GLY A 41 2.00 13.36 9.44
N ALA A 42 3.19 13.39 8.89
CA ALA A 42 3.41 13.40 7.45
C ALA A 42 4.45 12.36 7.05
N ILE A 43 4.24 11.74 5.88
CA ILE A 43 5.16 10.76 5.34
C ILE A 43 5.14 10.81 3.82
N VAL A 44 6.29 10.64 3.19
CA VAL A 44 6.40 10.53 1.74
C VAL A 44 6.39 9.06 1.35
N VAL A 45 5.48 8.69 0.47
CA VAL A 45 5.30 7.31 0.02
C VAL A 45 5.19 7.25 -1.50
N PRO A 46 5.44 6.09 -2.11
CA PRO A 46 5.15 5.90 -3.53
C PRO A 46 3.68 6.17 -3.84
N HIS A 47 3.42 6.74 -5.00
CA HIS A 47 2.10 7.21 -5.41
C HIS A 47 1.75 6.69 -6.80
N ALA A 48 0.88 5.70 -6.88
CA ALA A 48 0.23 5.31 -8.13
C ALA A 48 -1.12 6.01 -8.27
N SER A 49 -1.80 6.24 -7.15
CA SER A 49 -3.04 6.97 -7.03
C SER A 49 -3.16 7.51 -5.61
N ASN A 50 -4.10 8.42 -5.35
CA ASN A 50 -4.30 8.93 -3.99
C ASN A 50 -4.64 7.81 -3.02
N LEU A 51 -5.49 6.87 -3.42
CA LEU A 51 -5.80 5.73 -2.57
C LEU A 51 -4.57 4.85 -2.31
N ALA A 52 -3.75 4.60 -3.32
CA ALA A 52 -2.53 3.83 -3.16
C ALA A 52 -1.56 4.51 -2.19
N ALA A 53 -1.43 5.83 -2.25
CA ALA A 53 -0.60 6.58 -1.30
C ALA A 53 -1.13 6.45 0.13
N ILE A 54 -2.44 6.55 0.31
CA ILE A 54 -3.08 6.36 1.62
C ILE A 54 -2.84 4.94 2.16
N LEU A 55 -2.98 3.93 1.31
CA LEU A 55 -2.71 2.54 1.70
C LEU A 55 -1.25 2.35 2.11
N ASN A 56 -0.30 2.94 1.38
CA ASN A 56 1.11 2.88 1.72
C ASN A 56 1.40 3.58 3.06
N ALA A 57 0.83 4.75 3.27
CA ALA A 57 0.97 5.47 4.53
C ALA A 57 0.39 4.67 5.71
N ALA A 58 -0.77 4.07 5.52
CA ALA A 58 -1.40 3.25 6.55
C ALA A 58 -0.51 2.07 6.96
N GLU A 59 0.17 1.44 6.00
CA GLU A 59 1.10 0.36 6.32
C GLU A 59 2.27 0.86 7.20
N VAL A 60 2.83 2.01 6.86
CA VAL A 60 3.94 2.58 7.65
C VAL A 60 3.48 2.98 9.04
N TRP A 61 2.32 3.61 9.14
CA TRP A 61 1.75 4.03 10.42
C TRP A 61 1.10 2.90 11.21
N ARG A 62 1.01 1.71 10.62
CA ARG A 62 0.41 0.52 11.24
C ARG A 62 -1.02 0.77 11.70
N CYS A 63 -1.81 1.40 10.86
CA CYS A 63 -3.22 1.66 11.11
C CYS A 63 -4.07 1.12 9.97
N ASP A 64 -5.38 1.04 10.22
CA ASP A 64 -6.33 0.70 9.17
C ASP A 64 -6.47 1.89 8.24
N TRP A 65 -6.31 1.68 6.93
CA TRP A 65 -6.42 2.73 5.94
C TRP A 65 -7.76 3.45 5.99
N ALA A 66 -8.83 2.77 6.40
CA ALA A 66 -10.14 3.38 6.54
C ALA A 66 -10.17 4.50 7.58
N THR A 67 -9.26 4.46 8.56
CA THR A 67 -9.20 5.49 9.61
C THR A 67 -8.48 6.76 9.15
N ILE A 68 -7.81 6.72 8.01
CA ILE A 68 -7.05 7.86 7.49
C ILE A 68 -7.51 8.27 6.08
N LEU A 69 -8.74 7.92 5.69
CA LEU A 69 -9.28 8.30 4.38
C LEU A 69 -9.37 9.81 4.19
N ASP A 70 -9.43 10.56 5.27
CA ASP A 70 -9.43 12.03 5.27
C ASP A 70 -8.02 12.63 5.21
N ALA A 71 -6.98 11.80 5.07
CA ALA A 71 -5.61 12.30 4.93
C ALA A 71 -5.47 13.16 3.69
N GLU A 72 -4.64 14.19 3.77
CA GLU A 72 -4.29 15.02 2.64
C GLU A 72 -3.14 14.38 1.89
N VAL A 73 -3.20 14.44 0.55
CA VAL A 73 -2.15 13.92 -0.31
C VAL A 73 -1.60 15.07 -1.15
N TRP A 74 -0.33 15.38 -0.94
CA TRP A 74 0.36 16.51 -1.58
C TRP A 74 1.49 16.01 -2.46
N ALA A 75 1.90 16.86 -3.41
CA ALA A 75 3.11 16.59 -4.16
C ALA A 75 4.30 16.56 -3.21
N ALA A 76 5.16 15.55 -3.37
CA ALA A 76 6.37 15.44 -2.56
C ALA A 76 7.49 16.28 -3.15
N ASP A 77 8.31 16.85 -2.26
CA ASP A 77 9.56 17.48 -2.65
C ASP A 77 10.52 16.37 -3.11
N PRO A 78 11.17 16.51 -4.28
CA PRO A 78 12.15 15.50 -4.74
C PRO A 78 13.28 15.23 -3.75
N ALA A 79 13.59 16.18 -2.88
CA ALA A 79 14.64 16.01 -1.87
C ALA A 79 14.18 15.26 -0.63
N GLU A 80 12.88 15.07 -0.42
CA GLU A 80 12.38 14.35 0.75
C GLU A 80 12.60 12.84 0.59
N PRO A 81 13.06 12.15 1.66
CA PRO A 81 13.23 10.71 1.59
C PRO A 81 11.88 10.00 1.51
N VAL A 82 11.84 8.94 0.71
CA VAL A 82 10.64 8.11 0.55
C VAL A 82 10.67 6.97 1.54
N ALA A 83 9.55 6.71 2.19
CA ALA A 83 9.42 5.57 3.09
C ALA A 83 9.62 4.27 2.33
N LYS A 84 10.24 3.30 2.99
CA LYS A 84 10.41 1.96 2.45
C LYS A 84 9.22 1.10 2.82
N MET A 85 8.92 0.13 1.96
CA MET A 85 7.87 -0.84 2.23
C MET A 85 8.13 -1.54 3.57
N PRO A 86 7.18 -1.49 4.52
CA PRO A 86 7.36 -2.16 5.79
C PRO A 86 7.47 -3.67 5.62
N ILE A 87 8.32 -4.29 6.42
CA ILE A 87 8.45 -5.74 6.46
C ILE A 87 7.59 -6.24 7.62
N HIS A 88 6.63 -7.09 7.30
CA HIS A 88 5.79 -7.75 8.29
C HIS A 88 6.32 -9.15 8.51
N ILE A 89 6.74 -9.41 9.71
CA ILE A 89 7.22 -10.71 10.11
C ILE A 89 6.13 -11.44 10.86
#